data_b4d56f3c18e4e4372eae113f471654d1
#
_entry.id   b4d56f3c18e4e4372eae113f471654d1
#
_cell.length_a   1.000
_cell.length_b   1.000
_cell.length_c   1.000
_cell.angle_alpha   90.00
_cell.angle_beta   90.00
_cell.angle_gamma   90.00
#
_symmetry.space_group_name_H-M   'P 1'
#
loop_
_entity.id
_entity.type
_entity.pdbx_description
1 polymer ?
#
loop_
_entity_poly.entity_id
_entity_poly.type
_entity_poly.pdbx_seq_one_letter_code
_entity_poly.pdbx_strand_id
1 'polypeptide(L)'
;MARPISEIELTEVLHYEETVNGKTQTVAYWPIRKDADGVVLLRQHVLDEQRKMNATNEATYIDSLMDAWLNDETSGYLSYFDEKMRACIIPSSIKIKPYNSDTVTEIARQVYLLSESEVTAGGVEGESILPMLKAHSGQTDDSGARIAYNNTGNKAFWWLLSAYTAEQFWAVTFEGYTVAINASSRYSPRPVFKVANATLVSDASEDTIYILPDASKPYRELSFTAFLGGATNRPKRAKVQVSFTGATAQTIEISNNAKDANPAWVTCGVDEVVELPNAEKTTDLWELGVKISAQGEGRVTCGEPVAIVEEENQ
;
A
#
# COMPACT_ATOMS: atom_id res chain seq x y z
N MET A 1 -5.28 4.32 13.26
CA MET A 1 -6.53 4.05 12.48
C MET A 1 -6.21 4.19 11.00
N ALA A 2 -6.75 3.31 10.15
CA ALA A 2 -6.58 3.45 8.72
C ALA A 2 -7.21 4.77 8.22
N ARG A 3 -6.60 5.42 7.23
CA ARG A 3 -7.04 6.68 6.62
C ARG A 3 -7.06 6.56 5.09
N PRO A 4 -7.84 7.40 4.38
CA PRO A 4 -7.81 7.45 2.92
C PRO A 4 -6.41 7.79 2.41
N ILE A 5 -6.01 7.18 1.28
CA ILE A 5 -4.71 7.48 0.65
C ILE A 5 -4.61 8.96 0.22
N SER A 6 -5.74 9.63 -0.02
CA SER A 6 -5.77 11.07 -0.32
C SER A 6 -5.25 11.96 0.82
N GLU A 7 -5.21 11.45 2.06
CA GLU A 7 -4.76 12.17 3.25
C GLU A 7 -3.27 12.00 3.55
N ILE A 8 -2.56 11.13 2.82
CA ILE A 8 -1.11 10.96 3.01
C ILE A 8 -0.34 12.23 2.63
N GLU A 9 0.85 12.38 3.20
CA GLU A 9 1.80 13.40 2.74
C GLU A 9 2.71 12.86 1.63
N LEU A 10 3.16 13.71 0.70
CA LEU A 10 4.07 13.27 -0.37
C LEU A 10 5.48 12.89 0.13
N THR A 11 5.77 13.10 1.39
CA THR A 11 7.01 12.69 2.07
C THR A 11 6.93 11.32 2.72
N GLU A 12 5.74 10.75 2.80
CA GLU A 12 5.52 9.41 3.38
C GLU A 12 5.92 8.32 2.39
N VAL A 13 6.25 7.15 2.91
CA VAL A 13 6.56 5.97 2.11
C VAL A 13 5.48 4.93 2.34
N LEU A 14 4.85 4.49 1.26
CA LEU A 14 3.81 3.47 1.30
C LEU A 14 4.37 2.11 0.92
N HIS A 15 3.82 1.06 1.50
CA HIS A 15 4.26 -0.31 1.24
C HIS A 15 3.09 -1.16 0.74
N TYR A 16 3.39 -2.06 -0.16
CA TYR A 16 2.47 -3.11 -0.61
C TYR A 16 3.24 -4.38 -0.99
N GLU A 17 2.56 -5.51 -1.01
CA GLU A 17 3.14 -6.78 -1.40
C GLU A 17 3.04 -7.01 -2.90
N GLU A 18 4.18 -7.23 -3.57
CA GLU A 18 4.25 -7.72 -4.93
C GLU A 18 4.57 -9.21 -4.93
N THR A 19 3.87 -10.00 -5.75
CA THR A 19 4.18 -11.42 -5.97
C THR A 19 4.83 -11.60 -7.33
N VAL A 20 6.13 -11.89 -7.34
CA VAL A 20 6.94 -12.09 -8.53
C VAL A 20 7.40 -13.53 -8.59
N ASN A 21 7.06 -14.26 -9.66
CA ASN A 21 7.44 -15.68 -9.83
C ASN A 21 7.08 -16.55 -8.60
N GLY A 22 5.90 -16.31 -8.00
CA GLY A 22 5.41 -17.04 -6.84
C GLY A 22 6.07 -16.67 -5.51
N LYS A 23 6.91 -15.64 -5.47
CA LYS A 23 7.52 -15.10 -4.25
C LYS A 23 6.91 -13.74 -3.93
N THR A 24 6.34 -13.61 -2.75
CA THR A 24 5.82 -12.34 -2.25
C THR A 24 6.92 -11.55 -1.56
N GLN A 25 6.99 -10.26 -1.85
CA GLN A 25 7.93 -9.31 -1.27
C GLN A 25 7.21 -8.00 -0.94
N THR A 26 7.54 -7.39 0.20
CA THR A 26 7.08 -6.04 0.54
C THR A 26 7.88 -5.03 -0.25
N VAL A 27 7.18 -4.16 -0.97
CA VAL A 27 7.76 -3.14 -1.84
C VAL A 27 7.34 -1.76 -1.37
N ALA A 28 8.28 -0.83 -1.37
CA ALA A 28 8.06 0.57 -1.02
C ALA A 28 7.71 1.41 -2.25
N TYR A 29 6.79 2.35 -2.07
CA TYR A 29 6.31 3.30 -3.08
C TYR A 29 6.36 4.71 -2.55
N TRP A 30 6.79 5.63 -3.38
CA TRP A 30 6.75 7.05 -3.10
C TRP A 30 5.52 7.70 -3.72
N PRO A 31 4.69 8.39 -2.95
CA PRO A 31 3.65 9.25 -3.50
C PRO A 31 4.32 10.45 -4.16
N ILE A 32 4.14 10.60 -5.47
CA ILE A 32 4.82 11.63 -6.27
C ILE A 32 3.90 12.78 -6.68
N ARG A 33 2.59 12.55 -6.69
CA ARG A 33 1.58 13.52 -7.06
C ARG A 33 0.21 13.13 -6.52
N LYS A 34 -0.59 14.11 -6.15
CA LYS A 34 -2.01 13.93 -5.85
C LYS A 34 -2.82 14.51 -7.00
N ASP A 35 -3.63 13.68 -7.64
CA ASP A 35 -4.61 14.07 -8.65
C ASP A 35 -6.00 14.17 -8.00
N ALA A 36 -6.99 14.71 -8.72
CA ALA A 36 -8.35 14.88 -8.21
C ALA A 36 -9.02 13.55 -7.81
N ASP A 37 -8.66 12.46 -8.48
CA ASP A 37 -9.25 11.13 -8.35
C ASP A 37 -8.36 10.09 -7.65
N GLY A 38 -7.06 10.40 -7.46
CA GLY A 38 -6.13 9.44 -6.87
C GLY A 38 -4.76 9.99 -6.55
N VAL A 39 -3.94 9.14 -5.94
CA VAL A 39 -2.54 9.41 -5.62
C VAL A 39 -1.64 8.61 -6.56
N VAL A 40 -0.72 9.29 -7.21
CA VAL A 40 0.25 8.67 -8.12
C VAL A 40 1.45 8.19 -7.32
N LEU A 41 1.79 6.92 -7.48
CA LEU A 41 2.85 6.21 -6.78
C LEU A 41 3.97 5.81 -7.72
N LEU A 42 5.20 6.08 -7.35
CA LEU A 42 6.42 5.63 -8.01
C LEU A 42 7.05 4.50 -7.18
N ARG A 43 7.33 3.37 -7.80
CA ARG A 43 8.08 2.31 -7.14
C ARG A 43 9.45 2.84 -6.69
N GLN A 44 9.79 2.67 -5.40
CA GLN A 44 11.04 3.22 -4.84
C GLN A 44 12.27 2.61 -5.51
N HIS A 45 12.33 1.28 -5.59
CA HIS A 45 13.38 0.54 -6.25
C HIS A 45 12.97 0.14 -7.66
N VAL A 46 13.91 0.02 -8.56
CA VAL A 46 13.66 -0.56 -9.89
C VAL A 46 13.36 -2.04 -9.78
N LEU A 47 12.77 -2.61 -10.81
CA LEU A 47 12.67 -4.06 -10.92
C LEU A 47 14.05 -4.67 -11.27
N ASP A 48 14.37 -5.81 -10.65
CA ASP A 48 15.64 -6.52 -10.94
C ASP A 48 15.66 -7.06 -12.36
N GLU A 49 14.49 -7.40 -12.90
CA GLU A 49 14.36 -7.87 -14.27
C GLU A 49 14.52 -6.71 -15.26
N GLN A 50 15.60 -6.75 -16.02
CA GLN A 50 15.85 -5.79 -17.09
C GLN A 50 15.04 -6.14 -18.34
N ARG A 51 14.38 -5.15 -18.92
CA ARG A 51 13.51 -5.28 -20.09
C ARG A 51 13.87 -4.31 -21.20
N LYS A 52 13.58 -4.70 -22.42
CA LYS A 52 13.66 -3.82 -23.59
C LYS A 52 12.43 -2.93 -23.64
N MET A 53 12.58 -1.72 -24.16
CA MET A 53 11.41 -0.92 -24.54
C MET A 53 10.71 -1.55 -25.75
N ASN A 54 11.48 -1.91 -26.78
CA ASN A 54 10.96 -2.56 -27.98
C ASN A 54 11.85 -3.71 -28.45
N ALA A 55 11.34 -4.57 -29.32
CA ALA A 55 12.09 -5.67 -29.92
C ALA A 55 13.22 -5.14 -30.82
N THR A 56 12.96 -4.04 -31.51
CA THR A 56 13.86 -3.30 -32.41
C THR A 56 14.22 -1.95 -31.81
N ASN A 57 15.05 -1.17 -32.50
CA ASN A 57 15.38 0.19 -32.08
C ASN A 57 14.30 1.22 -32.52
N GLU A 58 13.05 0.85 -32.47
CA GLU A 58 11.95 1.77 -32.77
C GLU A 58 11.52 2.46 -31.47
N ALA A 59 11.59 3.79 -31.43
CA ALA A 59 11.27 4.57 -30.24
C ALA A 59 9.79 5.02 -30.23
N THR A 60 8.88 4.06 -30.27
CA THR A 60 7.44 4.24 -30.09
C THR A 60 7.04 3.64 -28.75
N TYR A 61 6.52 4.46 -27.82
CA TYR A 61 6.10 3.98 -26.48
C TYR A 61 4.75 3.29 -26.53
N ILE A 62 3.77 3.88 -27.21
CA ILE A 62 2.43 3.30 -27.36
C ILE A 62 2.55 1.93 -28.01
N ASP A 63 1.97 0.92 -27.38
CA ASP A 63 2.02 -0.48 -27.82
C ASP A 63 3.44 -1.09 -27.89
N SER A 64 4.43 -0.45 -27.27
CA SER A 64 5.75 -1.03 -27.08
C SER A 64 5.69 -2.30 -26.24
N LEU A 65 6.76 -3.12 -26.29
CA LEU A 65 6.87 -4.30 -25.44
C LEU A 65 6.80 -3.92 -23.95
N MET A 66 7.34 -2.75 -23.59
CA MET A 66 7.29 -2.23 -22.22
C MET A 66 5.89 -1.80 -21.83
N ASP A 67 5.21 -0.98 -22.65
CA ASP A 67 3.85 -0.51 -22.40
C ASP A 67 2.87 -1.69 -22.26
N ALA A 68 2.91 -2.63 -23.20
CA ALA A 68 2.10 -3.84 -23.16
C ALA A 68 2.37 -4.68 -21.89
N TRP A 69 3.62 -4.88 -21.53
CA TRP A 69 3.98 -5.66 -20.35
C TRP A 69 3.61 -4.97 -19.04
N LEU A 70 3.77 -3.66 -18.94
CA LEU A 70 3.37 -2.92 -17.74
C LEU A 70 1.87 -3.07 -17.44
N ASN A 71 1.04 -3.16 -18.48
CA ASN A 71 -0.43 -3.21 -18.38
C ASN A 71 -1.01 -4.62 -18.56
N ASP A 72 -0.21 -5.67 -18.62
CA ASP A 72 -0.66 -7.06 -18.70
C ASP A 72 -0.93 -7.63 -17.30
N GLU A 73 -2.20 -7.97 -17.03
CA GLU A 73 -2.67 -8.52 -15.75
C GLU A 73 -2.33 -10.01 -15.56
N THR A 74 -1.85 -10.69 -16.59
CA THR A 74 -1.61 -12.14 -16.57
C THR A 74 -0.14 -12.48 -16.38
N SER A 75 0.74 -11.81 -17.10
CA SER A 75 2.17 -12.11 -17.15
C SER A 75 3.06 -10.86 -17.06
N GLY A 76 2.45 -9.67 -17.03
CA GLY A 76 3.13 -8.39 -16.92
C GLY A 76 3.24 -7.87 -15.48
N TYR A 77 3.54 -6.57 -15.35
CA TYR A 77 3.71 -5.97 -14.04
C TYR A 77 2.41 -5.91 -13.23
N LEU A 78 1.25 -5.68 -13.86
CA LEU A 78 -0.03 -5.72 -13.15
C LEU A 78 -0.31 -7.08 -12.52
N SER A 79 0.23 -8.18 -13.06
CA SER A 79 0.08 -9.50 -12.47
C SER A 79 0.82 -9.67 -11.12
N TYR A 80 1.71 -8.75 -10.76
CA TYR A 80 2.42 -8.77 -9.47
C TYR A 80 1.51 -8.37 -8.30
N PHE A 81 0.39 -7.72 -8.60
CA PHE A 81 -0.64 -7.34 -7.64
C PHE A 81 -1.78 -8.35 -7.60
N ASP A 82 -2.37 -8.55 -6.43
CA ASP A 82 -3.61 -9.29 -6.32
C ASP A 82 -4.79 -8.54 -6.96
N GLU A 83 -5.92 -9.21 -7.12
CA GLU A 83 -7.13 -8.65 -7.73
C GLU A 83 -7.63 -7.40 -6.99
N LYS A 84 -7.48 -7.36 -5.67
CA LYS A 84 -7.95 -6.26 -4.83
C LYS A 84 -7.14 -4.99 -5.06
N MET A 85 -5.82 -5.12 -5.13
CA MET A 85 -4.94 -4.00 -5.44
C MET A 85 -5.15 -3.52 -6.90
N ARG A 86 -5.28 -4.44 -7.86
CA ARG A 86 -5.60 -4.07 -9.25
C ARG A 86 -6.89 -3.27 -9.36
N ALA A 87 -7.92 -3.62 -8.58
CA ALA A 87 -9.18 -2.87 -8.53
C ALA A 87 -9.03 -1.45 -7.96
N CYS A 88 -8.00 -1.18 -7.17
CA CYS A 88 -7.69 0.15 -6.65
C CYS A 88 -6.83 0.97 -7.61
N ILE A 89 -6.14 0.34 -8.55
CA ILE A 89 -5.31 1.03 -9.56
C ILE A 89 -6.23 1.59 -10.65
N ILE A 90 -6.25 2.91 -10.77
CA ILE A 90 -7.07 3.62 -11.76
C ILE A 90 -6.19 4.22 -12.87
N PRO A 91 -6.71 4.37 -14.10
CA PRO A 91 -5.93 4.94 -15.19
C PRO A 91 -5.45 6.36 -14.89
N SER A 92 -4.22 6.66 -15.30
CA SER A 92 -3.66 8.02 -15.38
C SER A 92 -3.70 8.49 -16.82
N SER A 93 -4.02 9.78 -17.07
CA SER A 93 -3.71 10.42 -18.34
C SER A 93 -2.21 10.73 -18.37
N ILE A 94 -1.50 10.16 -19.33
CA ILE A 94 -0.08 10.38 -19.54
C ILE A 94 0.15 11.04 -20.89
N LYS A 95 1.16 11.91 -20.94
CA LYS A 95 1.54 12.63 -22.14
C LYS A 95 2.69 11.94 -22.86
N ILE A 96 2.53 11.77 -24.17
CA ILE A 96 3.53 11.17 -25.03
C ILE A 96 3.78 12.09 -26.21
N LYS A 97 5.02 12.42 -26.46
CA LYS A 97 5.43 13.13 -27.67
C LYS A 97 6.32 12.19 -28.50
N PRO A 98 5.79 11.69 -29.64
CA PRO A 98 6.61 10.91 -30.55
C PRO A 98 7.80 11.72 -31.08
N TYR A 99 8.93 11.06 -31.32
CA TYR A 99 10.05 11.69 -32.00
C TYR A 99 9.60 12.23 -33.37
N ASN A 100 10.05 13.43 -33.73
CA ASN A 100 9.63 14.15 -34.95
C ASN A 100 8.14 14.57 -35.01
N SER A 101 7.45 14.62 -33.91
CA SER A 101 6.10 15.18 -33.82
C SER A 101 6.09 16.46 -32.99
N ASP A 102 5.35 17.47 -33.42
CA ASP A 102 5.05 18.63 -32.58
C ASP A 102 3.80 18.44 -31.74
N THR A 103 3.13 17.28 -31.92
CA THR A 103 1.90 16.98 -31.22
C THR A 103 2.16 16.09 -30.01
N VAL A 104 1.74 16.56 -28.85
CA VAL A 104 1.65 15.74 -27.62
C VAL A 104 0.31 15.00 -27.64
N THR A 105 0.37 13.69 -27.48
CA THR A 105 -0.82 12.82 -27.37
C THR A 105 -1.04 12.44 -25.92
N GLU A 106 -2.28 12.51 -25.45
CA GLU A 106 -2.66 12.00 -24.13
C GLU A 106 -3.32 10.63 -24.29
N ILE A 107 -2.85 9.67 -23.48
CA ILE A 107 -3.42 8.32 -23.42
C ILE A 107 -3.65 7.91 -21.97
N ALA A 108 -4.61 7.01 -21.74
CA ALA A 108 -4.89 6.46 -20.43
C ALA A 108 -4.10 5.14 -20.24
N ARG A 109 -3.35 5.01 -19.10
CA ARG A 109 -2.66 3.79 -18.70
C ARG A 109 -2.79 3.55 -17.21
N GLN A 110 -2.98 2.30 -16.82
CA GLN A 110 -2.99 1.92 -15.41
C GLN A 110 -1.56 1.98 -14.83
N VAL A 111 -0.60 1.44 -15.56
CA VAL A 111 0.83 1.49 -15.19
C VAL A 111 1.64 2.07 -16.35
N TYR A 112 2.58 2.93 -16.02
CA TYR A 112 3.42 3.62 -17.00
C TYR A 112 4.83 3.91 -16.44
N LEU A 113 5.70 4.50 -17.24
CA LEU A 113 6.98 5.04 -16.83
C LEU A 113 6.88 6.58 -16.79
N LEU A 114 7.73 7.24 -16.01
CA LEU A 114 7.80 8.70 -16.01
C LEU A 114 8.29 9.22 -17.37
N SER A 115 7.80 10.41 -17.74
CA SER A 115 8.31 11.16 -18.87
C SER A 115 9.66 11.82 -18.55
N GLU A 116 10.39 12.24 -19.57
CA GLU A 116 11.60 13.04 -19.39
C GLU A 116 11.29 14.37 -18.71
N SER A 117 10.17 15.02 -19.05
CA SER A 117 9.77 16.30 -18.45
C SER A 117 9.41 16.20 -16.97
N GLU A 118 8.96 15.04 -16.49
CA GLU A 118 8.74 14.80 -15.05
C GLU A 118 10.06 14.62 -14.27
N VAL A 119 11.15 14.30 -14.97
CA VAL A 119 12.47 14.02 -14.36
C VAL A 119 13.46 15.17 -14.54
N THR A 120 13.47 15.85 -15.69
CA THR A 120 14.40 16.93 -16.01
C THR A 120 13.69 18.17 -16.55
N ALA A 121 14.31 19.34 -16.36
CA ALA A 121 13.80 20.58 -16.96
C ALA A 121 13.94 20.58 -18.48
N GLY A 122 12.88 20.97 -19.16
CA GLY A 122 12.91 21.17 -20.61
C GLY A 122 12.52 19.94 -21.45
N GLY A 123 11.97 18.92 -20.81
CA GLY A 123 11.39 17.77 -21.52
C GLY A 123 10.25 18.19 -22.44
N VAL A 124 10.04 17.39 -23.48
CA VAL A 124 9.18 17.77 -24.64
C VAL A 124 7.70 17.58 -24.41
N GLU A 125 7.30 16.82 -23.38
CA GLU A 125 5.90 16.53 -23.05
C GLU A 125 5.21 17.71 -22.36
N GLY A 126 5.98 18.70 -21.90
CA GLY A 126 5.47 19.91 -21.26
C GLY A 126 4.93 19.73 -19.85
N GLU A 127 5.33 18.66 -19.17
CA GLU A 127 5.05 18.41 -17.76
C GLU A 127 6.08 19.11 -16.87
N SER A 128 5.76 19.28 -15.61
CA SER A 128 6.69 19.86 -14.63
C SER A 128 7.52 18.79 -13.96
N ILE A 129 8.78 19.11 -13.66
CA ILE A 129 9.62 18.21 -12.85
C ILE A 129 8.93 17.92 -11.52
N LEU A 130 8.84 16.65 -11.19
CA LEU A 130 8.33 16.20 -9.90
C LEU A 130 9.26 16.71 -8.78
N PRO A 131 8.73 17.31 -7.71
CA PRO A 131 9.54 17.94 -6.67
C PRO A 131 10.63 17.03 -6.09
N MET A 132 10.30 15.77 -5.87
CA MET A 132 11.23 14.77 -5.32
C MET A 132 12.33 14.34 -6.30
N LEU A 133 12.13 14.56 -7.61
CA LEU A 133 13.11 14.23 -8.66
C LEU A 133 13.94 15.44 -9.07
N LYS A 134 13.67 16.60 -8.47
CA LYS A 134 14.41 17.82 -8.76
C LYS A 134 15.84 17.71 -8.24
N ALA A 135 16.81 17.74 -9.15
CA ALA A 135 18.21 17.80 -8.76
C ALA A 135 18.52 19.12 -8.06
N HIS A 136 19.24 19.07 -6.95
CA HIS A 136 19.81 20.29 -6.37
C HIS A 136 20.88 20.84 -7.32
N SER A 137 20.79 22.12 -7.65
CA SER A 137 21.77 22.74 -8.55
C SER A 137 23.16 22.64 -7.94
N GLY A 138 24.09 21.98 -8.63
CA GLY A 138 25.50 21.92 -8.27
C GLY A 138 25.96 20.69 -7.50
N GLN A 139 25.09 19.69 -7.25
CA GLN A 139 25.46 18.43 -6.61
C GLN A 139 25.27 17.26 -7.58
N THR A 140 26.34 16.49 -7.74
CA THR A 140 26.37 15.29 -8.58
C THR A 140 25.91 14.04 -7.86
N ASP A 141 25.74 14.09 -6.56
CA ASP A 141 25.52 12.97 -5.65
C ASP A 141 24.16 12.98 -4.94
N ASP A 142 23.44 14.10 -4.97
CA ASP A 142 22.14 14.23 -4.29
C ASP A 142 21.00 14.43 -5.30
N SER A 143 20.92 13.57 -6.25
CA SER A 143 19.74 13.46 -7.10
C SER A 143 18.62 12.68 -6.42
N GLY A 144 18.74 12.43 -5.12
CA GLY A 144 17.68 11.85 -4.29
C GLY A 144 16.96 10.70 -4.98
N ALA A 145 15.69 10.93 -5.30
CA ALA A 145 14.84 9.92 -5.93
C ALA A 145 15.19 9.58 -7.39
N ARG A 146 16.08 10.31 -8.07
CA ARG A 146 16.55 9.93 -9.41
C ARG A 146 17.48 8.73 -9.39
N ILE A 147 18.39 8.65 -8.40
CA ILE A 147 19.22 7.46 -8.20
C ILE A 147 18.31 6.35 -7.70
N ALA A 148 18.16 5.32 -8.51
CA ALA A 148 17.38 4.16 -8.15
C ALA A 148 18.27 2.96 -7.84
N TYR A 149 17.81 2.12 -6.94
CA TYR A 149 18.50 0.90 -6.52
C TYR A 149 17.66 -0.32 -6.90
N ASN A 150 18.29 -1.44 -7.16
CA ASN A 150 17.64 -2.73 -7.27
C ASN A 150 17.45 -3.36 -5.86
N ASN A 151 16.79 -4.51 -5.79
CA ASN A 151 16.53 -5.19 -4.51
C ASN A 151 17.80 -5.70 -3.80
N THR A 152 18.96 -5.72 -4.48
CA THR A 152 20.26 -6.05 -3.88
C THR A 152 21.04 -4.83 -3.39
N GLY A 153 20.44 -3.63 -3.48
CA GLY A 153 21.07 -2.37 -3.06
C GLY A 153 22.06 -1.77 -4.05
N ASN A 154 22.16 -2.30 -5.26
CA ASN A 154 23.01 -1.74 -6.31
C ASN A 154 22.27 -0.64 -7.08
N LYS A 155 22.98 0.46 -7.38
CA LYS A 155 22.47 1.50 -8.27
C LYS A 155 22.16 0.94 -9.65
N ALA A 156 21.06 1.38 -10.25
CA ALA A 156 20.59 0.86 -11.52
C ALA A 156 20.12 1.95 -12.49
N PHE A 157 20.31 1.69 -13.80
CA PHE A 157 19.66 2.48 -14.84
C PHE A 157 18.19 2.14 -14.91
N TRP A 158 17.36 3.13 -15.23
CA TRP A 158 15.94 2.90 -15.41
C TRP A 158 15.33 3.72 -16.55
N TRP A 159 14.36 3.11 -17.22
CA TRP A 159 13.70 3.65 -18.40
C TRP A 159 12.77 4.82 -18.10
N LEU A 160 12.72 5.78 -19.02
CA LEU A 160 11.66 6.78 -19.16
C LEU A 160 10.82 6.47 -20.41
N LEU A 161 9.57 6.98 -20.45
CA LEU A 161 8.69 6.76 -21.59
C LEU A 161 9.02 7.63 -22.83
N SER A 162 9.79 8.70 -22.63
CA SER A 162 10.04 9.72 -23.67
C SER A 162 11.05 9.25 -24.70
N ALA A 163 10.69 9.38 -25.97
CA ALA A 163 11.59 9.14 -27.08
C ALA A 163 12.60 10.28 -27.23
N TYR A 164 13.87 9.97 -27.43
CA TYR A 164 14.92 10.93 -27.75
C TYR A 164 15.17 11.07 -29.25
N THR A 165 15.24 9.94 -29.97
CA THR A 165 15.35 9.86 -31.42
C THR A 165 14.37 8.83 -31.95
N ALA A 166 14.37 8.54 -33.24
CA ALA A 166 13.57 7.46 -33.84
C ALA A 166 13.95 6.07 -33.29
N GLU A 167 15.12 5.91 -32.66
CA GLU A 167 15.65 4.63 -32.23
C GLU A 167 15.93 4.57 -30.71
N GLN A 168 15.87 5.71 -30.01
CA GLN A 168 16.34 5.82 -28.63
C GLN A 168 15.28 6.44 -27.74
N PHE A 169 15.21 5.91 -26.52
CA PHE A 169 14.47 6.48 -25.40
C PHE A 169 15.41 7.11 -24.38
N TRP A 170 14.89 8.04 -23.61
CA TRP A 170 15.55 8.50 -22.41
C TRP A 170 15.57 7.42 -21.33
N ALA A 171 16.66 7.35 -20.59
CA ALA A 171 16.82 6.57 -19.37
C ALA A 171 17.56 7.39 -18.33
N VAL A 172 17.41 7.05 -17.06
CA VAL A 172 18.18 7.65 -15.96
C VAL A 172 19.35 6.73 -15.59
N THR A 173 20.54 7.30 -15.47
CA THR A 173 21.77 6.55 -15.12
C THR A 173 21.82 6.25 -13.62
N PHE A 174 22.78 5.41 -13.22
CA PHE A 174 23.05 5.13 -11.80
C PHE A 174 23.60 6.35 -11.02
N GLU A 175 23.91 7.45 -11.73
CA GLU A 175 24.32 8.73 -11.14
C GLU A 175 23.18 9.74 -11.12
N GLY A 176 21.97 9.39 -11.65
CA GLY A 176 20.80 10.24 -11.70
C GLY A 176 20.73 11.22 -12.89
N TYR A 177 21.59 11.06 -13.90
CA TYR A 177 21.51 11.85 -15.15
C TYR A 177 20.65 11.13 -16.19
N THR A 178 20.04 11.91 -17.07
CA THR A 178 19.34 11.36 -18.23
C THR A 178 20.34 11.07 -19.36
N VAL A 179 20.14 9.97 -20.06
CA VAL A 179 20.94 9.52 -21.19
C VAL A 179 20.05 8.86 -22.24
N ALA A 180 20.42 8.98 -23.50
CA ALA A 180 19.72 8.35 -24.61
C ALA A 180 20.21 6.90 -24.83
N ILE A 181 19.28 5.97 -24.88
CA ILE A 181 19.55 4.52 -24.97
C ILE A 181 18.70 3.89 -26.08
N ASN A 182 19.29 3.00 -26.85
CA ASN A 182 18.59 2.25 -27.89
C ASN A 182 17.41 1.46 -27.33
N ALA A 183 16.24 1.53 -27.98
CA ALA A 183 15.00 0.89 -27.53
C ALA A 183 15.13 -0.62 -27.34
N SER A 184 16.03 -1.29 -28.06
CA SER A 184 16.29 -2.73 -27.95
C SER A 184 17.25 -3.11 -26.82
N SER A 185 17.83 -2.15 -26.11
CA SER A 185 18.68 -2.40 -24.94
C SER A 185 17.84 -2.85 -23.74
N ARG A 186 18.48 -3.50 -22.76
CA ARG A 186 17.81 -3.96 -21.54
C ARG A 186 18.23 -3.10 -20.34
N TYR A 187 17.24 -2.46 -19.73
CA TYR A 187 17.39 -1.74 -18.47
C TYR A 187 16.18 -1.98 -17.58
N SER A 188 16.29 -1.57 -16.32
CA SER A 188 15.25 -1.84 -15.33
C SER A 188 14.03 -0.93 -15.52
N PRO A 189 12.81 -1.46 -15.48
CA PRO A 189 11.61 -0.63 -15.34
C PRO A 189 11.52 -0.06 -13.93
N ARG A 190 10.98 1.14 -13.82
CA ARG A 190 10.60 1.79 -12.57
C ARG A 190 9.15 2.24 -12.68
N PRO A 191 8.19 1.35 -12.40
CA PRO A 191 6.79 1.58 -12.67
C PRO A 191 6.16 2.69 -11.83
N VAL A 192 5.18 3.35 -12.44
CA VAL A 192 4.30 4.35 -11.84
C VAL A 192 2.85 3.92 -12.07
N PHE A 193 2.00 4.10 -11.06
CA PHE A 193 0.57 3.85 -11.16
C PHE A 193 -0.21 4.76 -10.22
N LYS A 194 -1.50 4.93 -10.48
CA LYS A 194 -2.38 5.77 -9.65
C LYS A 194 -3.36 4.92 -8.86
N VAL A 195 -3.45 5.19 -7.57
CA VAL A 195 -4.38 4.52 -6.64
C VAL A 195 -5.52 5.47 -6.30
N ALA A 196 -6.75 4.96 -6.39
CA ALA A 196 -7.97 5.75 -6.14
C ALA A 196 -8.00 6.36 -4.73
N ASN A 197 -8.48 7.59 -4.59
CA ASN A 197 -8.53 8.36 -3.34
C ASN A 197 -9.24 7.66 -2.18
N ALA A 198 -10.22 6.79 -2.48
CA ALA A 198 -10.96 6.04 -1.48
C ALA A 198 -10.19 4.83 -0.89
N THR A 199 -9.07 4.44 -1.50
CA THR A 199 -8.23 3.36 -0.98
C THR A 199 -7.67 3.75 0.37
N LEU A 200 -7.69 2.84 1.34
CA LEU A 200 -7.16 3.12 2.67
C LEU A 200 -5.67 2.76 2.77
N VAL A 201 -5.02 3.41 3.71
CA VAL A 201 -3.66 3.08 4.17
C VAL A 201 -3.69 2.88 5.69
N SER A 202 -2.71 2.14 6.23
CA SER A 202 -2.55 1.96 7.67
C SER A 202 -2.21 3.28 8.36
N ASP A 203 -2.26 3.30 9.68
CA ASP A 203 -2.01 4.52 10.46
C ASP A 203 -0.55 4.96 10.35
N ALA A 204 -0.34 6.26 10.26
CA ALA A 204 0.99 6.89 10.30
C ALA A 204 1.72 6.72 11.65
N SER A 205 1.03 6.24 12.70
CA SER A 205 1.65 5.86 13.98
C SER A 205 2.45 4.56 13.91
N GLU A 206 2.31 3.79 12.82
CA GLU A 206 3.12 2.63 12.53
C GLU A 206 4.40 3.07 11.82
N ASP A 207 5.53 2.43 12.12
CA ASP A 207 6.82 2.71 11.45
C ASP A 207 6.76 2.46 9.94
N THR A 208 5.78 1.69 9.48
CA THR A 208 5.58 1.32 8.08
C THR A 208 4.11 1.49 7.70
N ILE A 209 3.83 2.31 6.68
CA ILE A 209 2.48 2.56 6.20
C ILE A 209 2.18 1.60 5.04
N TYR A 210 1.14 0.78 5.20
CA TYR A 210 0.70 -0.17 4.17
C TYR A 210 -0.53 0.32 3.41
N ILE A 211 -0.56 0.07 2.11
CA ILE A 211 -1.77 0.22 1.29
C ILE A 211 -2.70 -0.95 1.62
N LEU A 212 -3.97 -0.66 1.87
CA LEU A 212 -4.99 -1.60 2.32
C LEU A 212 -6.14 -1.68 1.28
N PRO A 213 -6.00 -2.42 0.19
CA PRO A 213 -6.99 -2.45 -0.90
C PRO A 213 -8.35 -2.99 -0.48
N ASP A 214 -8.39 -3.91 0.48
CA ASP A 214 -9.63 -4.47 1.02
C ASP A 214 -10.41 -3.50 1.89
N ALA A 215 -9.75 -2.49 2.37
CA ALA A 215 -10.36 -1.51 3.26
C ALA A 215 -11.22 -0.45 2.52
N SER A 216 -11.28 -0.49 1.18
CA SER A 216 -12.29 0.24 0.39
C SER A 216 -13.70 -0.37 0.56
N LYS A 217 -13.81 -1.60 1.05
CA LYS A 217 -14.99 -2.00 1.80
C LYS A 217 -14.79 -1.43 3.20
N PRO A 218 -15.59 -0.45 3.64
CA PRO A 218 -15.52 0.01 5.02
C PRO A 218 -15.46 -1.23 5.90
N TYR A 219 -14.68 -1.20 6.99
CA TYR A 219 -14.59 -2.32 7.93
C TYR A 219 -16.01 -2.66 8.37
N ARG A 220 -16.68 -3.50 7.57
CA ARG A 220 -18.03 -3.96 7.85
C ARG A 220 -18.01 -5.01 8.94
N GLU A 221 -16.82 -5.53 9.21
CA GLU A 221 -16.60 -6.55 10.21
C GLU A 221 -15.35 -6.19 11.02
N LEU A 222 -15.42 -6.36 12.33
CA LEU A 222 -14.27 -6.38 13.20
C LEU A 222 -14.34 -7.62 14.08
N SER A 223 -13.21 -8.23 14.37
CA SER A 223 -13.12 -9.33 15.31
C SER A 223 -11.74 -9.33 15.95
N PHE A 224 -11.70 -9.34 17.27
CA PHE A 224 -10.45 -9.42 18.02
C PHE A 224 -10.67 -10.02 19.40
N THR A 225 -9.56 -10.44 20.02
CA THR A 225 -9.53 -10.86 21.42
C THR A 225 -8.63 -9.89 22.18
N ALA A 226 -9.14 -9.31 23.27
CA ALA A 226 -8.38 -8.47 24.17
C ALA A 226 -8.21 -9.16 25.53
N PHE A 227 -7.01 -9.04 26.13
CA PHE A 227 -6.75 -9.45 27.50
C PHE A 227 -6.86 -8.23 28.40
N LEU A 228 -7.76 -8.29 29.38
CA LEU A 228 -8.12 -7.13 30.23
C LEU A 228 -7.38 -7.12 31.57
N GLY A 229 -6.70 -8.20 31.92
CA GLY A 229 -5.90 -8.30 33.14
C GLY A 229 -6.02 -9.64 33.83
N GLY A 230 -5.32 -9.76 34.97
CA GLY A 230 -5.32 -10.94 35.83
C GLY A 230 -5.85 -10.62 37.24
N ALA A 231 -6.56 -11.55 37.86
CA ALA A 231 -7.06 -11.46 39.23
C ALA A 231 -6.54 -12.63 40.07
N THR A 232 -6.29 -12.38 41.36
CA THR A 232 -5.93 -13.45 42.32
C THR A 232 -7.14 -14.24 42.78
N ASN A 233 -8.23 -13.55 43.03
CA ASN A 233 -9.51 -14.16 43.39
C ASN A 233 -10.32 -14.49 42.15
N ARG A 234 -11.20 -15.47 42.24
CA ARG A 234 -12.03 -15.88 41.12
C ARG A 234 -13.00 -14.76 40.72
N PRO A 235 -12.90 -14.22 39.49
CA PRO A 235 -13.95 -13.39 38.94
C PRO A 235 -15.19 -14.26 38.69
N LYS A 236 -16.27 -13.96 39.41
CA LYS A 236 -17.50 -14.75 39.40
C LYS A 236 -18.51 -14.18 38.40
N ARG A 237 -18.62 -12.86 38.38
CA ARG A 237 -19.49 -12.13 37.48
C ARG A 237 -18.71 -11.00 36.81
N ALA A 238 -19.13 -10.67 35.62
CA ALA A 238 -18.58 -9.52 34.92
C ALA A 238 -19.63 -8.86 34.03
N LYS A 239 -19.38 -7.60 33.70
CA LYS A 239 -20.03 -6.91 32.59
C LYS A 239 -18.97 -6.23 31.73
N VAL A 240 -19.22 -6.16 30.42
CA VAL A 240 -18.36 -5.50 29.47
C VAL A 240 -18.96 -4.17 29.04
N GLN A 241 -18.19 -3.09 29.20
CA GLN A 241 -18.50 -1.79 28.66
C GLN A 241 -17.66 -1.55 27.41
N VAL A 242 -18.32 -1.34 26.29
CA VAL A 242 -17.70 -1.04 25.01
C VAL A 242 -18.68 -0.23 24.15
N SER A 243 -18.16 0.71 23.40
CA SER A 243 -18.98 1.49 22.45
C SER A 243 -18.71 1.02 21.02
N PHE A 244 -19.77 0.93 20.22
CA PHE A 244 -19.68 0.63 18.79
C PHE A 244 -20.19 1.82 17.97
N THR A 245 -19.52 2.05 16.82
CA THR A 245 -20.02 3.00 15.84
C THR A 245 -20.16 2.26 14.49
N GLY A 246 -21.32 2.43 13.86
CA GLY A 246 -21.61 1.82 12.56
C GLY A 246 -21.94 0.33 12.60
N ALA A 247 -21.95 -0.32 13.77
CA ALA A 247 -22.34 -1.71 13.90
C ALA A 247 -23.86 -1.89 13.83
N THR A 248 -24.32 -2.85 13.03
CA THR A 248 -25.71 -3.30 12.95
C THR A 248 -25.92 -4.63 13.69
N ALA A 249 -24.83 -5.39 13.90
CA ALA A 249 -24.77 -6.60 14.70
C ALA A 249 -23.46 -6.67 15.46
N GLN A 250 -23.49 -7.18 16.70
CA GLN A 250 -22.30 -7.38 17.52
C GLN A 250 -22.44 -8.60 18.40
N THR A 251 -21.31 -9.23 18.70
CA THR A 251 -21.21 -10.32 19.67
C THR A 251 -20.04 -10.01 20.60
N ILE A 252 -20.28 -10.14 21.89
CA ILE A 252 -19.28 -10.00 22.94
C ILE A 252 -19.27 -11.29 23.74
N GLU A 253 -18.08 -11.87 23.88
CA GLU A 253 -17.86 -13.04 24.73
C GLU A 253 -16.80 -12.71 25.76
N ILE A 254 -17.00 -13.13 27.01
CA ILE A 254 -16.05 -12.91 28.10
C ILE A 254 -15.64 -14.22 28.75
N SER A 255 -14.40 -14.32 29.21
CA SER A 255 -13.85 -15.46 29.92
C SER A 255 -13.01 -14.98 31.09
N ASN A 256 -13.07 -15.70 32.22
CA ASN A 256 -12.18 -15.52 33.37
C ASN A 256 -10.93 -16.41 33.32
N ASN A 257 -10.74 -17.17 32.26
CA ASN A 257 -9.56 -18.01 32.02
C ASN A 257 -9.10 -17.95 30.56
N ALA A 258 -8.98 -16.74 30.05
CA ALA A 258 -8.85 -16.48 28.60
C ALA A 258 -7.53 -16.97 27.98
N LYS A 259 -6.47 -17.20 28.81
CA LYS A 259 -5.19 -17.75 28.35
C LYS A 259 -5.04 -19.26 28.55
N ASP A 260 -6.07 -19.93 29.02
CA ASP A 260 -6.07 -21.40 29.06
C ASP A 260 -5.93 -21.98 27.64
N ALA A 261 -5.46 -23.22 27.56
CA ALA A 261 -5.40 -23.97 26.31
C ALA A 261 -6.81 -24.17 25.67
N ASN A 262 -7.86 -24.26 26.50
CA ASN A 262 -9.25 -24.41 26.09
C ASN A 262 -10.17 -23.53 26.96
N PRO A 263 -10.12 -22.21 26.80
CA PRO A 263 -10.91 -21.31 27.62
C PRO A 263 -12.40 -21.42 27.28
N ALA A 264 -13.26 -21.51 28.29
CA ALA A 264 -14.68 -21.36 28.09
C ALA A 264 -15.07 -19.89 28.05
N TRP A 265 -15.96 -19.53 27.13
CA TRP A 265 -16.44 -18.18 26.89
C TRP A 265 -17.95 -18.11 27.11
N VAL A 266 -18.43 -17.01 27.65
CA VAL A 266 -19.87 -16.71 27.78
C VAL A 266 -20.20 -15.44 26.99
N THR A 267 -21.26 -15.53 26.18
CA THR A 267 -21.77 -14.37 25.46
C THR A 267 -22.47 -13.40 26.41
N CYS A 268 -22.25 -12.10 26.23
CA CYS A 268 -22.91 -11.05 26.98
C CYS A 268 -23.30 -9.87 26.08
N GLY A 269 -24.27 -9.09 26.49
CA GLY A 269 -24.57 -7.77 25.92
C GLY A 269 -23.66 -6.69 26.50
N VAL A 270 -23.69 -5.51 25.87
CA VAL A 270 -23.04 -4.30 26.43
C VAL A 270 -23.72 -3.96 27.75
N ASP A 271 -22.92 -3.71 28.81
CA ASP A 271 -23.39 -3.44 30.18
C ASP A 271 -24.24 -4.56 30.83
N GLU A 272 -24.37 -5.72 30.22
CA GLU A 272 -25.04 -6.89 30.77
C GLU A 272 -24.10 -7.62 31.75
N VAL A 273 -24.63 -7.94 32.94
CA VAL A 273 -23.91 -8.74 33.93
C VAL A 273 -24.13 -10.22 33.66
N VAL A 274 -23.03 -10.95 33.47
CA VAL A 274 -23.03 -12.39 33.23
C VAL A 274 -22.21 -13.14 34.27
N GLU A 275 -22.57 -14.40 34.52
CA GLU A 275 -21.77 -15.31 35.32
C GLU A 275 -20.61 -15.89 34.49
N LEU A 276 -19.40 -15.87 35.04
CA LEU A 276 -18.22 -16.32 34.31
C LEU A 276 -18.08 -17.86 34.38
N PRO A 277 -17.72 -18.50 33.26
CA PRO A 277 -17.96 -19.92 33.09
C PRO A 277 -16.94 -20.82 33.82
N ASN A 278 -15.69 -20.35 34.01
CA ASN A 278 -14.63 -21.22 34.54
C ASN A 278 -14.65 -21.26 36.07
N ALA A 279 -14.71 -22.48 36.65
CA ALA A 279 -14.69 -22.71 38.08
C ALA A 279 -13.25 -22.93 38.63
N GLU A 280 -12.35 -23.34 37.78
CA GLU A 280 -10.96 -23.63 38.10
C GLU A 280 -10.03 -22.81 37.22
N LYS A 281 -8.87 -22.41 37.76
CA LYS A 281 -7.81 -21.73 36.99
C LYS A 281 -6.68 -22.72 36.70
N THR A 282 -6.10 -22.58 35.54
CA THR A 282 -4.97 -23.39 35.08
C THR A 282 -3.65 -22.64 35.10
N THR A 283 -3.71 -21.33 35.42
CA THR A 283 -2.57 -20.41 35.52
C THR A 283 -2.49 -19.82 36.92
N ASP A 284 -1.40 -19.11 37.24
CA ASP A 284 -1.18 -18.50 38.58
C ASP A 284 -2.27 -17.45 38.93
N LEU A 285 -2.80 -16.78 37.91
CA LEU A 285 -3.85 -15.76 38.03
C LEU A 285 -5.08 -16.19 37.23
N TRP A 286 -6.24 -15.72 37.62
CA TRP A 286 -7.42 -15.70 36.75
C TRP A 286 -7.21 -14.67 35.67
N GLU A 287 -7.29 -15.04 34.40
CA GLU A 287 -7.00 -14.17 33.27
C GLU A 287 -8.25 -13.80 32.53
N LEU A 288 -8.66 -12.53 32.72
CA LEU A 288 -9.84 -11.99 32.09
C LEU A 288 -9.58 -11.61 30.64
N GLY A 289 -10.39 -12.09 29.74
CA GLY A 289 -10.34 -11.74 28.33
C GLY A 289 -11.71 -11.52 27.74
N VAL A 290 -11.76 -10.75 26.67
CA VAL A 290 -12.99 -10.49 25.91
C VAL A 290 -12.72 -10.74 24.43
N LYS A 291 -13.67 -11.42 23.76
CA LYS A 291 -13.77 -11.50 22.30
C LYS A 291 -14.87 -10.58 21.84
N ILE A 292 -14.58 -9.78 20.85
CA ILE A 292 -15.54 -8.87 20.24
C ILE A 292 -15.58 -9.16 18.74
N SER A 293 -16.79 -9.34 18.21
CA SER A 293 -17.05 -9.26 16.79
C SER A 293 -18.21 -8.33 16.51
N ALA A 294 -18.13 -7.56 15.46
CA ALA A 294 -19.20 -6.65 15.05
C ALA A 294 -19.24 -6.53 13.53
N GLN A 295 -20.43 -6.34 12.99
CA GLN A 295 -20.71 -6.18 11.57
C GLN A 295 -21.60 -4.97 11.34
N GLY A 296 -21.46 -4.32 10.16
CA GLY A 296 -22.29 -3.17 9.77
C GLY A 296 -22.36 -2.98 8.27
N GLU A 297 -23.23 -2.08 7.83
CA GLU A 297 -23.36 -1.73 6.41
C GLU A 297 -22.26 -0.77 5.94
N GLY A 298 -21.57 -0.12 6.87
CA GLY A 298 -20.50 0.83 6.67
C GLY A 298 -19.30 0.54 7.58
N ARG A 299 -18.48 1.56 7.86
CA ARG A 299 -17.34 1.44 8.76
C ARG A 299 -17.79 1.11 10.18
N VAL A 300 -17.32 -0.03 10.68
CA VAL A 300 -17.54 -0.46 12.07
C VAL A 300 -16.28 -0.15 12.87
N THR A 301 -16.45 0.55 14.00
CA THR A 301 -15.37 0.75 14.99
C THR A 301 -15.90 0.40 16.37
N CYS A 302 -15.00 0.00 17.28
CA CYS A 302 -15.32 -0.11 18.69
C CYS A 302 -14.32 0.68 19.53
N GLY A 303 -14.79 1.18 20.67
CA GLY A 303 -13.94 1.73 21.71
C GLY A 303 -13.16 0.64 22.44
N GLU A 304 -12.26 1.04 23.31
CA GLU A 304 -11.53 0.11 24.18
C GLU A 304 -12.52 -0.61 25.13
N PRO A 305 -12.51 -1.95 25.17
CA PRO A 305 -13.41 -2.67 26.07
C PRO A 305 -12.88 -2.60 27.51
N VAL A 306 -13.82 -2.33 28.44
CA VAL A 306 -13.55 -2.35 29.87
C VAL A 306 -14.43 -3.42 30.51
N ALA A 307 -13.86 -4.28 31.33
CA ALA A 307 -14.65 -5.21 32.14
C ALA A 307 -14.70 -4.74 33.61
N ILE A 308 -15.90 -4.75 34.14
CA ILE A 308 -16.16 -4.57 35.58
C ILE A 308 -16.48 -5.94 36.14
N VAL A 309 -15.70 -6.37 37.12
CA VAL A 309 -15.80 -7.73 37.69
C VAL A 309 -16.24 -7.70 39.15
N GLU A 310 -17.00 -8.72 39.55
CA GLU A 310 -17.29 -9.10 40.91
C GLU A 310 -16.48 -10.36 41.25
N GLU A 311 -15.59 -10.24 42.23
CA GLU A 311 -14.77 -11.36 42.67
C GLU A 311 -15.48 -12.14 43.78
N GLU A 312 -15.16 -13.43 43.87
CA GLU A 312 -15.61 -14.28 44.97
C GLU A 312 -14.92 -13.84 46.27
N ASN A 313 -15.71 -13.39 47.25
CA ASN A 313 -15.17 -13.10 48.59
C ASN A 313 -14.66 -14.39 49.19
N GLN A 314 -13.41 -14.36 49.71
CA GLN A 314 -12.81 -15.45 50.49
C GLN A 314 -13.57 -15.70 51.76
#